data_c88921acaa9c026a0c1b1ffb0860d528
#
_entry.id   c88921acaa9c026a0c1b1ffb0860d528
#
_cell.length_a   1.000
_cell.length_b   1.000
_cell.length_c   1.000
_cell.angle_alpha   90.00
_cell.angle_beta   90.00
_cell.angle_gamma   90.00
#
_symmetry.space_group_name_H-M   'P 1'
#
loop_
_entity.id
_entity.type
_entity.pdbx_description
1 polymer ?
#
loop_
_entity_poly.entity_id
_entity_poly.type
_entity_poly.pdbx_seq_one_letter_code
_entity_poly.pdbx_strand_id
1 'polypeptide(L)'
;MSLSNVKIIILALSLLLIQTNCAPAAEQFNPLHVYGPRADKLCMVIIRNCDAQVLAAERGDLDIISDITRPSDIERLSRNPKLQMSLARGFHAFFLLLNNQKAPWNDKYVRRAAAEAIDRNNIVRTIYSGYCEPINSWLPPVSPWALPESSKIIFDREGARRKLKARGYTWNLGGTLVAPDGKTMPPIKLLTPLAHVAPTTAEMAEQTADSLRAVGFPVDVEPMDFSAMISKLDRKDYSMAVLAWSMGRNPDSLYSFYHSSMSVEGGYNVTGIKDKSLDAALEKLRFAKDKPSAQAASVKVQKMLADLVPSVPIYSRFSVAAVSRSWKNVLTTDKTTADNMWTLMMAEPKDGKMRTMNMVLAEEPRNLNPFAASSAYSWQVLGMIYEGMIGTNPFTLEDMPALAESWSVKTVRGKKEQTELTFRIADGLKWSDGTPISASDIKATIDFLRKNKIPRFFDSVKDVETVSANGKTLTVKMSGVSYWYLDNIGGLPCFPKAVLDKISDWQNWNPMDKSGKSGPVGLIGSGPFTFDEYRAGEYVMMKKNLRYRMLNNKKAGM
;
A
#
# COMPACT_ATOMS: atom_id res chain seq x y z
N MET A 1 -30.36 1.22 -27.72
CA MET A 1 -29.33 1.45 -26.70
C MET A 1 -30.00 1.33 -25.34
N SER A 2 -29.60 0.36 -24.52
CA SER A 2 -30.24 0.14 -23.22
C SER A 2 -29.82 1.22 -22.21
N LEU A 3 -30.71 1.55 -21.28
CA LEU A 3 -30.46 2.50 -20.18
C LEU A 3 -29.16 2.21 -19.38
N SER A 4 -28.65 0.97 -19.41
CA SER A 4 -27.37 0.57 -18.82
C SER A 4 -26.16 1.16 -19.54
N ASN A 5 -26.21 1.27 -20.86
CA ASN A 5 -25.09 1.81 -21.64
C ASN A 5 -24.99 3.35 -21.50
N VAL A 6 -26.12 4.01 -21.27
CA VAL A 6 -26.16 5.47 -21.01
C VAL A 6 -25.56 5.80 -19.63
N LYS A 7 -25.81 4.96 -18.60
CA LYS A 7 -25.19 5.15 -17.27
C LYS A 7 -23.68 4.93 -17.28
N ILE A 8 -23.17 3.95 -18.05
CA ILE A 8 -21.73 3.69 -18.19
C ILE A 8 -21.04 4.84 -18.95
N ILE A 9 -21.70 5.39 -19.97
CA ILE A 9 -21.17 6.56 -20.73
C ILE A 9 -21.21 7.82 -19.86
N ILE A 10 -22.23 8.01 -19.03
CA ILE A 10 -22.31 9.14 -18.09
C ILE A 10 -21.28 8.99 -16.97
N LEU A 11 -21.01 7.79 -16.47
CA LEU A 11 -19.95 7.54 -15.48
C LEU A 11 -18.55 7.72 -16.10
N ALA A 12 -18.32 7.26 -17.32
CA ALA A 12 -17.06 7.48 -18.05
C ALA A 12 -16.87 8.97 -18.41
N LEU A 13 -17.94 9.70 -18.76
CA LEU A 13 -17.91 11.14 -19.00
C LEU A 13 -17.78 11.95 -17.70
N SER A 14 -18.36 11.49 -16.58
CA SER A 14 -18.13 12.13 -15.28
C SER A 14 -16.72 11.88 -14.75
N LEU A 15 -16.12 10.72 -15.01
CA LEU A 15 -14.70 10.46 -14.76
C LEU A 15 -13.77 11.35 -15.63
N LEU A 16 -14.13 11.61 -16.89
CA LEU A 16 -13.41 12.56 -17.76
C LEU A 16 -13.59 14.03 -17.34
N LEU A 17 -14.76 14.41 -16.81
CA LEU A 17 -15.04 15.79 -16.35
C LEU A 17 -14.45 16.12 -14.97
N ILE A 18 -14.07 15.10 -14.17
CA ILE A 18 -13.40 15.29 -12.89
C ILE A 18 -11.92 15.65 -13.06
N GLN A 19 -11.32 15.39 -14.23
CA GLN A 19 -9.88 15.58 -14.47
C GLN A 19 -9.47 16.99 -14.94
N THR A 20 -10.37 17.95 -15.12
CA THR A 20 -10.04 19.23 -15.75
C THR A 20 -9.85 20.41 -14.80
N ASN A 21 -9.25 20.24 -13.62
CA ASN A 21 -8.79 21.42 -12.86
C ASN A 21 -7.42 21.18 -12.20
N CYS A 22 -6.38 21.63 -12.90
CA CYS A 22 -5.08 22.08 -12.40
C CYS A 22 -4.24 21.13 -11.53
N ALA A 23 -3.95 19.92 -12.03
CA ALA A 23 -2.64 19.34 -11.72
C ALA A 23 -1.68 19.72 -12.87
N PRO A 24 -0.44 20.14 -12.61
CA PRO A 24 0.57 20.22 -13.65
C PRO A 24 0.67 18.83 -14.32
N ALA A 25 0.82 18.80 -15.65
CA ALA A 25 1.03 17.55 -16.37
C ALA A 25 2.23 16.81 -15.76
N ALA A 26 2.21 15.48 -15.77
CA ALA A 26 3.26 14.65 -15.13
C ALA A 26 4.68 15.07 -15.56
N GLU A 27 4.84 15.53 -16.80
CA GLU A 27 6.10 16.06 -17.36
C GLU A 27 6.54 17.40 -16.75
N GLN A 28 5.62 18.17 -16.12
CA GLN A 28 5.91 19.50 -15.54
C GLN A 28 6.02 19.49 -14.02
N PHE A 29 5.61 18.40 -13.36
CA PHE A 29 5.71 18.33 -11.91
C PHE A 29 7.15 18.09 -11.46
N ASN A 30 7.77 19.14 -10.91
CA ASN A 30 9.08 19.05 -10.29
C ASN A 30 8.94 19.26 -8.77
N PRO A 31 9.15 18.22 -7.96
CA PRO A 31 9.05 18.34 -6.50
C PRO A 31 10.03 19.35 -5.91
N LEU A 32 11.14 19.62 -6.58
CA LEU A 32 12.11 20.64 -6.14
C LEU A 32 11.58 22.07 -6.30
N HIS A 33 10.53 22.26 -7.08
CA HIS A 33 9.88 23.55 -7.29
C HIS A 33 8.61 23.77 -6.45
N VAL A 34 8.19 22.78 -5.68
CA VAL A 34 7.04 22.91 -4.79
C VAL A 34 7.36 23.83 -3.64
N TYR A 35 6.46 24.78 -3.39
CA TYR A 35 6.51 25.68 -2.23
C TYR A 35 5.44 25.30 -1.21
N GLY A 36 5.83 25.12 0.04
CA GLY A 36 4.89 24.76 1.11
C GLY A 36 5.59 24.27 2.40
N PRO A 37 4.82 23.97 3.45
CA PRO A 37 3.35 23.97 3.54
C PRO A 37 2.73 25.37 3.45
N ARG A 38 1.60 25.47 2.72
CA ARG A 38 0.87 26.76 2.60
C ARG A 38 -0.15 26.94 3.71
N ALA A 39 -0.78 25.87 4.20
CA ALA A 39 -1.62 25.90 5.39
C ALA A 39 -0.76 26.12 6.64
N ASP A 40 -1.22 26.94 7.59
CA ASP A 40 -0.47 27.21 8.83
C ASP A 40 -0.58 26.05 9.82
N LYS A 41 -1.75 25.40 9.83
CA LYS A 41 -2.06 24.28 10.72
C LYS A 41 -2.75 23.16 9.96
N LEU A 42 -2.48 21.95 10.39
CA LEU A 42 -3.18 20.74 9.99
C LEU A 42 -3.81 20.13 11.25
N CYS A 43 -5.13 19.94 11.24
CA CYS A 43 -5.86 19.27 12.30
C CYS A 43 -6.32 17.90 11.81
N MET A 44 -5.83 16.85 12.43
CA MET A 44 -6.29 15.49 12.19
C MET A 44 -7.40 15.17 13.20
N VAL A 45 -8.66 15.28 12.77
CA VAL A 45 -9.85 15.11 13.62
C VAL A 45 -10.17 13.61 13.76
N ILE A 46 -10.25 13.13 14.99
CA ILE A 46 -10.49 11.70 15.29
C ILE A 46 -11.99 11.42 15.18
N ILE A 47 -12.41 10.70 14.13
CA ILE A 47 -13.80 10.29 13.92
C ILE A 47 -13.80 8.82 13.47
N ARG A 48 -14.18 7.90 14.38
CA ARG A 48 -14.18 6.45 14.12
C ARG A 48 -15.35 5.97 13.27
N ASN A 49 -16.51 6.60 13.45
CA ASN A 49 -17.73 6.19 12.77
C ASN A 49 -17.78 6.75 11.34
N CYS A 50 -17.89 5.89 10.32
CA CYS A 50 -17.91 6.29 8.91
C CYS A 50 -19.09 7.23 8.58
N ASP A 51 -20.28 7.02 9.14
CA ASP A 51 -21.43 7.90 8.89
C ASP A 51 -21.20 9.30 9.47
N ALA A 52 -20.56 9.38 10.65
CA ALA A 52 -20.15 10.65 11.25
C ALA A 52 -19.08 11.36 10.41
N GLN A 53 -18.12 10.63 9.83
CA GLN A 53 -17.13 11.19 8.92
C GLN A 53 -17.80 11.82 7.69
N VAL A 54 -18.72 11.10 7.05
CA VAL A 54 -19.49 11.58 5.88
C VAL A 54 -20.28 12.83 6.25
N LEU A 55 -21.00 12.81 7.39
CA LEU A 55 -21.78 13.97 7.85
C LEU A 55 -20.90 15.19 8.14
N ALA A 56 -19.74 15.00 8.77
CA ALA A 56 -18.78 16.07 9.06
C ALA A 56 -18.23 16.71 7.76
N ALA A 57 -17.94 15.88 6.74
CA ALA A 57 -17.52 16.37 5.44
C ALA A 57 -18.62 17.17 4.73
N GLU A 58 -19.88 16.73 4.79
CA GLU A 58 -21.04 17.44 4.21
C GLU A 58 -21.31 18.79 4.86
N ARG A 59 -21.13 18.88 6.18
CA ARG A 59 -21.26 20.13 6.95
C ARG A 59 -20.12 21.10 6.70
N GLY A 60 -18.96 20.60 6.25
CA GLY A 60 -17.73 21.38 6.09
C GLY A 60 -16.88 21.45 7.37
N ASP A 61 -17.12 20.55 8.33
CA ASP A 61 -16.29 20.39 9.53
C ASP A 61 -14.94 19.72 9.18
N LEU A 62 -14.93 18.93 8.09
CA LEU A 62 -13.73 18.36 7.48
C LEU A 62 -13.47 18.97 6.12
N ASP A 63 -12.21 19.31 5.86
CA ASP A 63 -11.74 19.73 4.54
C ASP A 63 -11.32 18.54 3.67
N ILE A 64 -10.81 17.45 4.28
CA ILE A 64 -10.43 16.21 3.60
C ILE A 64 -11.02 15.01 4.36
N ILE A 65 -11.73 14.15 3.63
CA ILE A 65 -12.13 12.82 4.07
C ILE A 65 -11.53 11.78 3.11
N SER A 66 -10.87 10.76 3.65
CA SER A 66 -10.16 9.73 2.89
C SER A 66 -10.68 8.33 3.20
N ASP A 67 -10.21 7.35 2.42
CA ASP A 67 -10.57 5.92 2.54
C ASP A 67 -12.08 5.66 2.55
N ILE A 68 -12.82 6.36 1.68
CA ILE A 68 -14.26 6.18 1.52
C ILE A 68 -14.48 4.87 0.78
N THR A 69 -15.06 3.88 1.47
CA THR A 69 -15.14 2.50 0.95
C THR A 69 -16.52 2.08 0.46
N ARG A 70 -17.60 2.72 0.97
CA ARG A 70 -18.98 2.38 0.61
C ARG A 70 -19.42 3.15 -0.64
N PRO A 71 -19.88 2.47 -1.70
CA PRO A 71 -20.39 3.13 -2.91
C PRO A 71 -21.48 4.18 -2.64
N SER A 72 -22.40 3.90 -1.70
CA SER A 72 -23.44 4.84 -1.29
C SER A 72 -22.90 6.16 -0.74
N ASP A 73 -21.80 6.11 0.01
CA ASP A 73 -21.17 7.32 0.56
C ASP A 73 -20.44 8.10 -0.52
N ILE A 74 -19.77 7.40 -1.45
CA ILE A 74 -19.12 8.01 -2.60
C ILE A 74 -20.16 8.76 -3.44
N GLU A 75 -21.29 8.12 -3.75
CA GLU A 75 -22.38 8.74 -4.51
C GLU A 75 -22.97 9.94 -3.75
N ARG A 76 -23.20 9.81 -2.44
CA ARG A 76 -23.73 10.86 -1.58
C ARG A 76 -22.83 12.10 -1.58
N LEU A 77 -21.52 11.91 -1.31
CA LEU A 77 -20.55 13.00 -1.28
C LEU A 77 -20.31 13.62 -2.67
N SER A 78 -20.40 12.82 -3.74
CA SER A 78 -20.24 13.32 -5.12
C SER A 78 -21.33 14.32 -5.56
N ARG A 79 -22.51 14.25 -4.94
CA ARG A 79 -23.63 15.17 -5.17
C ARG A 79 -23.49 16.48 -4.40
N ASN A 80 -22.57 16.56 -3.43
CA ASN A 80 -22.36 17.78 -2.66
C ASN A 80 -21.52 18.79 -3.48
N PRO A 81 -22.09 19.98 -3.85
CA PRO A 81 -21.38 20.95 -4.68
C PRO A 81 -20.18 21.60 -3.97
N LYS A 82 -20.09 21.48 -2.64
CA LYS A 82 -18.95 21.99 -1.86
C LYS A 82 -17.74 21.07 -1.86
N LEU A 83 -17.90 19.82 -2.32
CA LEU A 83 -16.85 18.81 -2.30
C LEU A 83 -16.37 18.50 -3.72
N GLN A 84 -15.11 18.12 -3.82
CA GLN A 84 -14.50 17.53 -5.00
C GLN A 84 -14.06 16.12 -4.66
N MET A 85 -14.56 15.13 -5.42
CA MET A 85 -14.12 13.74 -5.30
C MET A 85 -12.79 13.54 -6.01
N SER A 86 -11.96 12.67 -5.45
CA SER A 86 -10.75 12.16 -6.09
C SER A 86 -10.71 10.64 -5.99
N LEU A 87 -10.39 10.00 -7.10
CA LEU A 87 -10.23 8.56 -7.22
C LEU A 87 -8.84 8.26 -7.74
N ALA A 88 -8.19 7.26 -7.16
CA ALA A 88 -6.89 6.79 -7.60
C ALA A 88 -6.86 5.25 -7.55
N ARG A 89 -6.05 4.65 -8.41
CA ARG A 89 -5.76 3.22 -8.30
C ARG A 89 -5.09 2.93 -6.97
N GLY A 90 -5.59 1.90 -6.26
CA GLY A 90 -5.10 1.54 -4.94
C GLY A 90 -4.09 0.39 -4.97
N PHE A 91 -3.41 0.21 -3.84
CA PHE A 91 -2.53 -0.94 -3.61
C PHE A 91 -3.22 -2.13 -2.94
N HIS A 92 -4.54 -2.07 -2.73
CA HIS A 92 -5.31 -3.16 -2.15
C HIS A 92 -5.78 -4.10 -3.26
N ALA A 93 -5.23 -5.31 -3.27
CA ALA A 93 -5.61 -6.38 -4.20
C ALA A 93 -6.33 -7.51 -3.47
N PHE A 94 -7.44 -7.96 -4.03
CA PHE A 94 -8.29 -9.02 -3.49
C PHE A 94 -8.10 -10.31 -4.27
N PHE A 95 -7.96 -11.41 -3.54
CA PHE A 95 -7.62 -12.71 -4.08
C PHE A 95 -8.56 -13.79 -3.55
N LEU A 96 -8.84 -14.79 -4.41
CA LEU A 96 -9.23 -16.10 -3.95
C LEU A 96 -7.95 -16.89 -3.68
N LEU A 97 -7.71 -17.23 -2.43
CA LEU A 97 -6.61 -18.07 -1.99
C LEU A 97 -7.01 -19.55 -2.14
N LEU A 98 -6.13 -20.34 -2.73
CA LEU A 98 -6.28 -21.79 -2.91
C LEU A 98 -5.19 -22.49 -2.11
N ASN A 99 -5.54 -23.48 -1.31
CA ASN A 99 -4.54 -24.26 -0.58
C ASN A 99 -3.88 -25.27 -1.52
N ASN A 100 -2.73 -24.90 -2.07
CA ASN A 100 -2.03 -25.71 -3.08
C ASN A 100 -1.50 -27.05 -2.55
N GLN A 101 -1.62 -27.33 -1.26
CA GLN A 101 -1.24 -28.61 -0.63
C GLN A 101 -2.40 -29.58 -0.51
N LYS A 102 -3.65 -29.13 -0.74
CA LYS A 102 -4.86 -29.95 -0.63
C LYS A 102 -5.52 -30.17 -2.01
N ALA A 103 -6.03 -31.38 -2.22
CA ALA A 103 -6.88 -31.64 -3.37
C ALA A 103 -8.19 -30.81 -3.28
N PRO A 104 -8.74 -30.33 -4.39
CA PRO A 104 -8.25 -30.51 -5.77
C PRO A 104 -7.22 -29.43 -6.16
N TRP A 105 -6.85 -28.50 -5.26
CA TRP A 105 -6.02 -27.33 -5.54
C TRP A 105 -4.52 -27.64 -5.69
N ASN A 106 -4.08 -28.87 -5.41
CA ASN A 106 -2.72 -29.32 -5.69
C ASN A 106 -2.44 -29.50 -7.20
N ASP A 107 -3.47 -29.57 -8.05
CA ASP A 107 -3.35 -29.58 -9.50
C ASP A 107 -3.48 -28.16 -10.09
N LYS A 108 -2.42 -27.65 -10.76
CA LYS A 108 -2.43 -26.31 -11.36
C LYS A 108 -3.48 -26.14 -12.46
N TYR A 109 -3.83 -27.20 -13.17
CA TYR A 109 -4.85 -27.15 -14.24
C TYR A 109 -6.26 -26.98 -13.66
N VAL A 110 -6.52 -27.57 -12.49
CA VAL A 110 -7.77 -27.36 -11.74
C VAL A 110 -7.81 -25.94 -11.20
N ARG A 111 -6.71 -25.41 -10.65
CA ARG A 111 -6.64 -24.01 -10.23
C ARG A 111 -6.86 -23.04 -11.40
N ARG A 112 -6.28 -23.36 -12.58
CA ARG A 112 -6.51 -22.58 -13.80
C ARG A 112 -7.97 -22.60 -14.24
N ALA A 113 -8.61 -23.77 -14.21
CA ALA A 113 -10.04 -23.88 -14.51
C ALA A 113 -10.90 -23.06 -13.55
N ALA A 114 -10.62 -23.13 -12.25
CA ALA A 114 -11.29 -22.30 -11.25
C ALA A 114 -11.11 -20.79 -11.54
N ALA A 115 -9.90 -20.36 -11.88
CA ALA A 115 -9.61 -18.97 -12.20
C ALA A 115 -10.36 -18.47 -13.45
N GLU A 116 -10.51 -19.31 -14.48
CA GLU A 116 -11.23 -18.99 -15.72
C GLU A 116 -12.76 -19.06 -15.55
N ALA A 117 -13.27 -19.76 -14.53
CA ALA A 117 -14.69 -19.80 -14.21
C ALA A 117 -15.23 -18.50 -13.58
N ILE A 118 -14.36 -17.66 -13.00
CA ILE A 118 -14.74 -16.48 -12.24
C ILE A 118 -14.90 -15.26 -13.16
N ASP A 119 -16.12 -14.72 -13.20
CA ASP A 119 -16.44 -13.48 -13.93
C ASP A 119 -16.09 -12.24 -13.07
N ARG A 120 -14.82 -11.82 -13.17
CA ARG A 120 -14.31 -10.64 -12.43
C ARG A 120 -15.00 -9.35 -12.82
N ASN A 121 -15.38 -9.20 -14.11
CA ASN A 121 -16.07 -8.01 -14.59
C ASN A 121 -17.47 -7.90 -13.97
N ASN A 122 -18.18 -9.03 -13.80
CA ASN A 122 -19.45 -9.02 -13.12
C ASN A 122 -19.32 -8.65 -11.64
N ILE A 123 -18.34 -9.25 -10.94
CA ILE A 123 -18.03 -8.95 -9.54
C ILE A 123 -17.79 -7.46 -9.34
N VAL A 124 -16.90 -6.85 -10.13
CA VAL A 124 -16.59 -5.41 -10.07
C VAL A 124 -17.82 -4.55 -10.32
N ARG A 125 -18.63 -4.90 -11.32
CA ARG A 125 -19.82 -4.13 -11.69
C ARG A 125 -20.90 -4.17 -10.61
N THR A 126 -21.12 -5.33 -9.99
CA THR A 126 -22.26 -5.54 -9.07
C THR A 126 -21.95 -5.10 -7.65
N ILE A 127 -20.72 -5.35 -7.15
CA ILE A 127 -20.37 -5.08 -5.75
C ILE A 127 -19.95 -3.62 -5.53
N TYR A 128 -19.16 -3.06 -6.46
CA TYR A 128 -18.52 -1.76 -6.23
C TYR A 128 -19.01 -0.65 -7.15
N SER A 129 -20.06 -0.89 -7.95
CA SER A 129 -20.59 0.15 -8.87
C SER A 129 -19.52 0.82 -9.73
N GLY A 130 -18.40 0.12 -10.01
CA GLY A 130 -17.27 0.65 -10.79
C GLY A 130 -16.15 1.31 -9.96
N TYR A 131 -16.22 1.32 -8.63
CA TYR A 131 -15.15 1.87 -7.76
C TYR A 131 -14.04 0.86 -7.45
N CYS A 132 -13.84 -0.08 -8.34
CA CYS A 132 -12.71 -1.00 -8.37
C CYS A 132 -12.45 -1.45 -9.81
N GLU A 133 -11.32 -2.10 -10.06
CA GLU A 133 -10.99 -2.66 -11.38
C GLU A 133 -10.65 -4.15 -11.25
N PRO A 134 -11.04 -4.99 -12.24
CA PRO A 134 -10.66 -6.40 -12.25
C PRO A 134 -9.16 -6.52 -12.47
N ILE A 135 -8.52 -7.46 -11.78
CA ILE A 135 -7.08 -7.69 -11.94
C ILE A 135 -6.78 -9.11 -12.41
N ASN A 136 -5.71 -9.23 -13.20
CA ASN A 136 -5.19 -10.49 -13.73
C ASN A 136 -3.70 -10.66 -13.40
N SER A 137 -3.18 -9.82 -12.54
CA SER A 137 -1.78 -9.80 -12.08
C SER A 137 -1.73 -9.98 -10.57
N TRP A 138 -0.61 -10.54 -10.10
CA TRP A 138 -0.28 -10.66 -8.67
C TRP A 138 0.33 -9.40 -8.08
N LEU A 139 0.47 -8.34 -8.90
CA LEU A 139 0.76 -6.96 -8.46
C LEU A 139 -0.44 -6.07 -8.79
N PRO A 140 -0.76 -5.09 -7.93
CA PRO A 140 -1.81 -4.12 -8.21
C PRO A 140 -1.49 -3.35 -9.51
N PRO A 141 -2.51 -2.99 -10.33
CA PRO A 141 -2.30 -2.26 -11.59
C PRO A 141 -1.59 -0.91 -11.43
N VAL A 142 -1.67 -0.30 -10.25
CA VAL A 142 -0.98 0.96 -9.92
C VAL A 142 0.54 0.77 -9.80
N SER A 143 1.03 -0.45 -9.54
CA SER A 143 2.46 -0.72 -9.46
C SER A 143 3.14 -0.49 -10.81
N PRO A 144 4.25 0.27 -10.89
CA PRO A 144 5.02 0.45 -12.12
C PRO A 144 5.68 -0.86 -12.60
N TRP A 145 5.61 -1.93 -11.80
CA TRP A 145 6.13 -3.26 -12.08
C TRP A 145 5.06 -4.26 -12.51
N ALA A 146 3.78 -3.86 -12.52
CA ALA A 146 2.70 -4.74 -12.95
C ALA A 146 2.87 -5.13 -14.42
N LEU A 147 2.63 -6.41 -14.73
CA LEU A 147 2.69 -6.90 -16.10
C LEU A 147 1.55 -6.31 -16.94
N PRO A 148 1.84 -5.94 -18.20
CA PRO A 148 0.80 -5.64 -19.16
C PRO A 148 -0.15 -6.84 -19.37
N GLU A 149 -1.29 -6.56 -19.96
CA GLU A 149 -2.45 -7.47 -20.15
C GLU A 149 -2.18 -8.83 -20.83
N SER A 150 -0.99 -9.04 -21.42
CA SER A 150 -0.60 -10.29 -22.10
C SER A 150 -0.58 -11.55 -21.24
N SER A 151 -0.76 -11.42 -19.92
CA SER A 151 -0.81 -12.56 -18.96
C SER A 151 -2.22 -12.84 -18.46
N LYS A 152 -3.27 -12.31 -19.11
CA LYS A 152 -4.66 -12.40 -18.64
C LYS A 152 -5.14 -13.83 -18.46
N ILE A 153 -5.73 -14.08 -17.30
CA ILE A 153 -6.66 -15.18 -17.10
C ILE A 153 -8.02 -14.69 -17.61
N ILE A 154 -8.46 -15.20 -18.76
CA ILE A 154 -9.71 -14.77 -19.41
C ILE A 154 -10.87 -15.58 -18.81
N PHE A 155 -12.01 -14.90 -18.55
CA PHE A 155 -13.25 -15.59 -18.17
C PHE A 155 -13.75 -16.47 -19.32
N ASP A 156 -13.78 -17.79 -19.10
CA ASP A 156 -14.25 -18.81 -20.05
C ASP A 156 -14.74 -20.05 -19.29
N ARG A 157 -16.04 -20.09 -18.98
CA ARG A 157 -16.66 -21.24 -18.29
C ARG A 157 -16.54 -22.54 -19.08
N GLU A 158 -16.71 -22.48 -20.40
CA GLU A 158 -16.59 -23.65 -21.24
C GLU A 158 -15.15 -24.16 -21.35
N GLY A 159 -14.18 -23.23 -21.43
CA GLY A 159 -12.76 -23.55 -21.34
C GLY A 159 -12.39 -24.18 -20.00
N ALA A 160 -12.95 -23.66 -18.89
CA ALA A 160 -12.78 -24.25 -17.57
C ALA A 160 -13.30 -25.70 -17.52
N ARG A 161 -14.52 -25.97 -18.03
CA ARG A 161 -15.08 -27.31 -18.12
C ARG A 161 -14.22 -28.23 -19.00
N ARG A 162 -13.75 -27.77 -20.18
CA ARG A 162 -12.83 -28.53 -21.04
C ARG A 162 -11.55 -28.93 -20.31
N LYS A 163 -10.96 -28.02 -19.55
CA LYS A 163 -9.74 -28.29 -18.75
C LYS A 163 -9.99 -29.31 -17.63
N LEU A 164 -11.10 -29.19 -16.92
CA LEU A 164 -11.50 -30.18 -15.91
C LEU A 164 -11.70 -31.56 -16.53
N LYS A 165 -12.41 -31.64 -17.67
CA LYS A 165 -12.61 -32.90 -18.41
C LYS A 165 -11.29 -33.52 -18.87
N ALA A 166 -10.35 -32.71 -19.37
CA ALA A 166 -9.01 -33.16 -19.76
C ALA A 166 -8.17 -33.69 -18.58
N ARG A 167 -8.53 -33.33 -17.34
CA ARG A 167 -7.94 -33.87 -16.09
C ARG A 167 -8.72 -35.08 -15.53
N GLY A 168 -9.67 -35.63 -16.28
CA GLY A 168 -10.45 -36.80 -15.89
C GLY A 168 -11.66 -36.52 -15.00
N TYR A 169 -12.00 -35.23 -14.76
CA TYR A 169 -13.22 -34.88 -14.03
C TYR A 169 -14.45 -35.09 -14.93
N THR A 170 -15.52 -35.55 -14.32
CA THR A 170 -16.86 -35.68 -14.92
C THR A 170 -17.89 -34.96 -14.03
N TRP A 171 -19.15 -34.98 -14.44
CA TRP A 171 -20.26 -34.40 -13.67
C TRP A 171 -21.31 -35.43 -13.38
N ASN A 172 -21.81 -35.48 -12.15
CA ASN A 172 -22.99 -36.29 -11.81
C ASN A 172 -24.29 -35.65 -12.35
N LEU A 173 -25.42 -36.31 -12.15
CA LEU A 173 -26.74 -35.80 -12.59
C LEU A 173 -27.13 -34.44 -11.99
N GLY A 174 -26.62 -34.10 -10.80
CA GLY A 174 -26.81 -32.81 -10.16
C GLY A 174 -25.83 -31.73 -10.61
N GLY A 175 -24.95 -32.01 -11.60
CA GLY A 175 -23.98 -31.05 -12.10
C GLY A 175 -22.74 -30.89 -11.24
N THR A 176 -22.59 -31.67 -10.16
CA THR A 176 -21.43 -31.66 -9.28
C THR A 176 -20.27 -32.44 -9.88
N LEU A 177 -19.04 -31.93 -9.74
CA LEU A 177 -17.82 -32.59 -10.19
C LEU A 177 -17.63 -33.95 -9.51
N VAL A 178 -17.27 -34.93 -10.32
CA VAL A 178 -16.81 -36.26 -9.94
C VAL A 178 -15.32 -36.32 -10.25
N ALA A 179 -14.51 -36.65 -9.26
CA ALA A 179 -13.06 -36.72 -9.39
C ALA A 179 -12.63 -37.93 -10.26
N PRO A 180 -11.39 -37.96 -10.75
CA PRO A 180 -10.89 -39.05 -11.60
C PRO A 180 -10.96 -40.47 -10.95
N ASP A 181 -11.03 -40.52 -9.61
CA ASP A 181 -11.20 -41.76 -8.84
C ASP A 181 -12.67 -42.25 -8.78
N GLY A 182 -13.58 -41.55 -9.47
CA GLY A 182 -15.02 -41.87 -9.51
C GLY A 182 -15.83 -41.33 -8.33
N LYS A 183 -15.24 -40.65 -7.38
CA LYS A 183 -15.97 -40.11 -6.23
C LYS A 183 -16.51 -38.70 -6.52
N THR A 184 -17.75 -38.50 -6.14
CA THR A 184 -18.33 -37.13 -6.13
C THR A 184 -17.52 -36.24 -5.20
N MET A 185 -17.16 -35.05 -5.69
CA MET A 185 -16.38 -34.09 -4.92
C MET A 185 -17.17 -33.65 -3.66
N PRO A 186 -16.55 -33.73 -2.47
CA PRO A 186 -17.20 -33.26 -1.24
C PRO A 186 -17.33 -31.73 -1.23
N PRO A 187 -18.23 -31.16 -0.43
CA PRO A 187 -18.35 -29.72 -0.25
C PRO A 187 -17.00 -29.06 0.09
N ILE A 188 -16.68 -27.98 -0.61
CA ILE A 188 -15.43 -27.22 -0.44
C ILE A 188 -15.75 -25.91 0.27
N LYS A 189 -15.18 -25.71 1.45
CA LYS A 189 -15.37 -24.49 2.23
C LYS A 189 -14.58 -23.33 1.66
N LEU A 190 -15.29 -22.21 1.43
CA LEU A 190 -14.72 -20.92 1.09
C LEU A 190 -14.83 -19.99 2.29
N LEU A 191 -13.71 -19.75 2.97
CA LEU A 191 -13.67 -18.88 4.15
C LEU A 191 -13.78 -17.41 3.76
N THR A 192 -14.59 -16.64 4.49
CA THR A 192 -14.76 -15.20 4.32
C THR A 192 -14.92 -14.51 5.67
N PRO A 193 -14.50 -13.24 5.83
CA PRO A 193 -14.85 -12.46 7.00
C PRO A 193 -16.37 -12.32 7.17
N LEU A 194 -16.83 -12.10 8.40
CA LEU A 194 -18.24 -11.83 8.71
C LEU A 194 -18.75 -10.61 7.93
N ALA A 195 -19.95 -10.69 7.37
CA ALA A 195 -20.51 -9.65 6.49
C ALA A 195 -20.69 -8.27 7.18
N HIS A 196 -20.91 -8.23 8.50
CA HIS A 196 -21.01 -6.96 9.23
C HIS A 196 -19.64 -6.27 9.43
N VAL A 197 -18.53 -7.02 9.26
CA VAL A 197 -17.15 -6.50 9.32
C VAL A 197 -16.64 -6.11 7.93
N ALA A 198 -16.89 -6.95 6.92
CA ALA A 198 -16.43 -6.76 5.55
C ALA A 198 -17.51 -7.16 4.53
N PRO A 199 -18.59 -6.36 4.40
CA PRO A 199 -19.76 -6.73 3.59
C PRO A 199 -19.43 -6.99 2.12
N THR A 200 -18.59 -6.15 1.50
CA THR A 200 -18.20 -6.32 0.10
C THR A 200 -17.30 -7.54 -0.14
N THR A 201 -16.50 -7.94 0.86
CA THR A 201 -15.67 -9.15 0.78
C THR A 201 -16.55 -10.41 0.91
N ALA A 202 -17.55 -10.38 1.80
CA ALA A 202 -18.52 -11.47 1.94
C ALA A 202 -19.34 -11.64 0.65
N GLU A 203 -19.79 -10.55 0.03
CA GLU A 203 -20.51 -10.60 -1.25
C GLU A 203 -19.61 -11.10 -2.39
N MET A 204 -18.34 -10.71 -2.43
CA MET A 204 -17.37 -11.25 -3.38
C MET A 204 -17.22 -12.77 -3.20
N ALA A 205 -17.19 -13.26 -1.96
CA ALA A 205 -17.10 -14.70 -1.69
C ALA A 205 -18.31 -15.45 -2.28
N GLU A 206 -19.54 -14.95 -2.09
CA GLU A 206 -20.75 -15.55 -2.66
C GLU A 206 -20.71 -15.57 -4.19
N GLN A 207 -20.40 -14.44 -4.84
CA GLN A 207 -20.32 -14.40 -6.31
C GLN A 207 -19.20 -15.27 -6.88
N THR A 208 -18.10 -15.41 -6.12
CA THR A 208 -17.00 -16.33 -6.47
C THR A 208 -17.48 -17.79 -6.34
N ALA A 209 -18.18 -18.12 -5.25
CA ALA A 209 -18.74 -19.45 -5.06
C ALA A 209 -19.74 -19.81 -6.18
N ASP A 210 -20.64 -18.89 -6.54
CA ASP A 210 -21.60 -19.10 -7.63
C ASP A 210 -20.90 -19.33 -8.98
N SER A 211 -19.82 -18.60 -9.24
CA SER A 211 -18.99 -18.78 -10.44
C SER A 211 -18.37 -20.18 -10.49
N LEU A 212 -17.90 -20.69 -9.35
CA LEU A 212 -17.30 -22.03 -9.24
C LEU A 212 -18.39 -23.13 -9.28
N ARG A 213 -19.54 -22.94 -8.64
CA ARG A 213 -20.70 -23.84 -8.70
C ARG A 213 -21.18 -24.02 -10.14
N ALA A 214 -21.16 -22.95 -10.95
CA ALA A 214 -21.58 -23.00 -12.35
C ALA A 214 -20.70 -23.93 -13.22
N VAL A 215 -19.49 -24.28 -12.81
CA VAL A 215 -18.63 -25.27 -13.49
C VAL A 215 -18.54 -26.59 -12.74
N GLY A 216 -19.27 -26.73 -11.61
CA GLY A 216 -19.49 -27.99 -10.89
C GLY A 216 -18.74 -28.14 -9.57
N PHE A 217 -17.94 -27.14 -9.11
CA PHE A 217 -17.33 -27.22 -7.77
C PHE A 217 -18.43 -27.05 -6.70
N PRO A 218 -18.56 -27.98 -5.73
CA PRO A 218 -19.54 -27.87 -4.64
C PRO A 218 -18.99 -26.93 -3.55
N VAL A 219 -19.15 -25.63 -3.74
CA VAL A 219 -18.58 -24.60 -2.84
C VAL A 219 -19.62 -24.16 -1.82
N ASP A 220 -19.24 -24.20 -0.53
CA ASP A 220 -20.00 -23.64 0.59
C ASP A 220 -19.25 -22.46 1.19
N VAL A 221 -19.88 -21.28 1.26
CA VAL A 221 -19.28 -20.10 1.88
C VAL A 221 -19.40 -20.21 3.39
N GLU A 222 -18.28 -20.05 4.10
CA GLU A 222 -18.17 -20.14 5.56
C GLU A 222 -17.70 -18.79 6.15
N PRO A 223 -18.62 -17.92 6.58
CA PRO A 223 -18.26 -16.68 7.26
C PRO A 223 -17.67 -16.96 8.64
N MET A 224 -16.60 -16.23 9.02
CA MET A 224 -15.97 -16.37 10.33
C MET A 224 -15.30 -15.08 10.82
N ASP A 225 -14.93 -15.06 12.10
CA ASP A 225 -14.09 -14.02 12.67
C ASP A 225 -12.77 -13.92 11.92
N PHE A 226 -12.31 -12.69 11.67
CA PHE A 226 -11.10 -12.43 10.87
C PHE A 226 -9.84 -13.05 11.49
N SER A 227 -9.67 -12.94 12.82
CA SER A 227 -8.50 -13.49 13.51
C SER A 227 -8.51 -15.02 13.47
N ALA A 228 -9.69 -15.65 13.60
CA ALA A 228 -9.85 -17.09 13.45
C ALA A 228 -9.51 -17.55 12.02
N MET A 229 -9.95 -16.79 11.01
CA MET A 229 -9.63 -17.04 9.61
C MET A 229 -8.11 -16.98 9.36
N ILE A 230 -7.44 -15.93 9.82
CA ILE A 230 -5.98 -15.78 9.69
C ILE A 230 -5.25 -16.97 10.35
N SER A 231 -5.68 -17.38 11.56
CA SER A 231 -5.10 -18.54 12.26
C SER A 231 -5.25 -19.85 11.45
N LYS A 232 -6.37 -20.05 10.73
CA LYS A 232 -6.55 -21.20 9.83
C LYS A 232 -5.64 -21.11 8.60
N LEU A 233 -5.48 -19.91 8.02
CA LEU A 233 -4.58 -19.67 6.88
C LEU A 233 -3.13 -19.97 7.25
N ASP A 234 -2.66 -19.50 8.40
CA ASP A 234 -1.30 -19.71 8.91
C ASP A 234 -0.98 -21.20 9.07
N ARG A 235 -1.90 -21.96 9.64
CA ARG A 235 -1.76 -23.42 9.83
C ARG A 235 -2.06 -24.24 8.58
N LYS A 236 -2.42 -23.60 7.43
CA LYS A 236 -2.88 -24.28 6.21
C LYS A 236 -4.11 -25.18 6.44
N ASP A 237 -4.93 -24.86 7.47
CA ASP A 237 -6.16 -25.60 7.80
C ASP A 237 -7.37 -24.97 7.11
N TYR A 238 -7.32 -24.88 5.79
CA TYR A 238 -8.38 -24.37 4.94
C TYR A 238 -8.31 -25.02 3.56
N SER A 239 -9.35 -24.86 2.75
CA SER A 239 -9.36 -25.25 1.33
C SER A 239 -9.29 -24.01 0.43
N MET A 240 -10.21 -23.08 0.61
CA MET A 240 -10.25 -21.79 -0.07
C MET A 240 -10.53 -20.66 0.93
N ALA A 241 -10.07 -19.45 0.62
CA ALA A 241 -10.43 -18.25 1.36
C ALA A 241 -10.38 -17.02 0.45
N VAL A 242 -11.18 -15.99 0.76
CA VAL A 242 -11.04 -14.67 0.15
C VAL A 242 -10.28 -13.75 1.10
N LEU A 243 -9.27 -13.05 0.57
CA LEU A 243 -8.44 -12.14 1.37
C LEU A 243 -7.94 -10.98 0.52
N ALA A 244 -7.81 -9.81 1.15
CA ALA A 244 -7.16 -8.64 0.58
C ALA A 244 -5.74 -8.49 1.12
N TRP A 245 -4.82 -8.09 0.25
CA TRP A 245 -3.48 -7.67 0.62
C TRP A 245 -3.29 -6.19 0.31
N SER A 246 -2.74 -5.44 1.26
CA SER A 246 -2.15 -4.13 0.98
C SER A 246 -0.73 -4.36 0.50
N MET A 247 -0.50 -4.20 -0.78
CA MET A 247 0.78 -4.48 -1.41
C MET A 247 1.60 -3.19 -1.55
N GLY A 248 2.92 -3.30 -1.51
CA GLY A 248 3.80 -2.19 -1.84
C GLY A 248 3.89 -1.96 -3.36
N ARG A 249 4.54 -0.86 -3.74
CA ARG A 249 4.81 -0.56 -5.16
C ARG A 249 5.78 -1.55 -5.81
N ASN A 250 6.66 -2.18 -5.03
CA ASN A 250 7.75 -3.03 -5.50
C ASN A 250 7.36 -4.51 -5.54
N PRO A 251 7.85 -5.26 -6.53
CA PRO A 251 7.52 -6.67 -6.73
C PRO A 251 8.24 -7.62 -5.77
N ASP A 252 9.17 -7.15 -4.93
CA ASP A 252 9.91 -7.99 -3.97
C ASP A 252 8.96 -8.67 -2.95
N SER A 253 7.81 -8.07 -2.68
CA SER A 253 6.75 -8.67 -1.85
C SER A 253 6.29 -10.04 -2.36
N LEU A 254 6.40 -10.31 -3.66
CA LEU A 254 6.06 -11.62 -4.24
C LEU A 254 6.90 -12.77 -3.66
N TYR A 255 8.14 -12.49 -3.23
CA TYR A 255 8.95 -13.48 -2.51
C TYR A 255 8.25 -13.90 -1.22
N SER A 256 7.82 -12.94 -0.42
CA SER A 256 7.14 -13.22 0.85
C SER A 256 5.84 -14.00 0.65
N PHE A 257 5.08 -13.71 -0.41
CA PHE A 257 3.79 -14.37 -0.67
C PHE A 257 3.90 -15.75 -1.32
N TYR A 258 5.00 -16.05 -2.07
CA TYR A 258 5.01 -17.26 -2.91
C TYR A 258 6.30 -18.10 -2.82
N HIS A 259 7.37 -17.64 -2.16
CA HIS A 259 8.57 -18.48 -1.97
C HIS A 259 8.30 -19.60 -0.95
N SER A 260 8.79 -20.80 -1.22
CA SER A 260 8.56 -21.99 -0.39
C SER A 260 9.01 -21.83 1.05
N SER A 261 10.12 -21.09 1.31
CA SER A 261 10.61 -20.82 2.66
C SER A 261 9.66 -19.99 3.52
N MET A 262 8.74 -19.27 2.89
CA MET A 262 7.73 -18.45 3.55
C MET A 262 6.43 -19.23 3.84
N SER A 263 6.37 -20.53 3.48
CA SER A 263 5.26 -21.44 3.77
C SER A 263 5.41 -22.09 5.14
N VAL A 264 5.66 -21.27 6.14
CA VAL A 264 5.78 -21.64 7.57
C VAL A 264 4.69 -20.94 8.37
N GLU A 265 4.50 -21.34 9.62
CA GLU A 265 3.58 -20.62 10.53
C GLU A 265 4.04 -19.18 10.73
N GLY A 266 3.11 -18.22 10.61
CA GLY A 266 3.39 -16.77 10.58
C GLY A 266 4.06 -16.26 9.31
N GLY A 267 4.31 -17.11 8.32
CA GLY A 267 4.83 -16.72 7.00
C GLY A 267 3.72 -16.35 6.02
N TYR A 268 4.00 -15.43 5.10
CA TYR A 268 3.00 -14.89 4.17
C TYR A 268 2.63 -15.82 3.02
N ASN A 269 3.38 -16.91 2.75
CA ASN A 269 2.97 -17.91 1.76
C ASN A 269 1.85 -18.80 2.33
N VAL A 270 0.68 -18.21 2.52
CA VAL A 270 -0.51 -18.92 3.01
C VAL A 270 -1.05 -19.92 2.01
N THR A 271 -0.81 -19.73 0.71
CA THR A 271 -1.24 -20.67 -0.36
C THR A 271 -0.53 -22.02 -0.27
N GLY A 272 0.61 -22.07 0.38
CA GLY A 272 1.39 -23.31 0.53
C GLY A 272 2.01 -23.83 -0.76
N ILE A 273 2.10 -22.99 -1.81
CA ILE A 273 2.78 -23.38 -3.06
C ILE A 273 4.24 -23.68 -2.78
N LYS A 274 4.74 -24.77 -3.41
CA LYS A 274 6.15 -25.18 -3.38
C LYS A 274 6.55 -25.57 -4.79
N ASP A 275 7.30 -24.69 -5.45
CA ASP A 275 7.82 -24.91 -6.81
C ASP A 275 9.25 -24.41 -6.90
N LYS A 276 10.22 -25.31 -7.11
CA LYS A 276 11.65 -24.98 -7.14
C LYS A 276 12.01 -23.96 -8.23
N SER A 277 11.31 -23.99 -9.36
CA SER A 277 11.57 -23.06 -10.45
C SER A 277 11.07 -21.66 -10.13
N LEU A 278 9.91 -21.58 -9.45
CA LEU A 278 9.36 -20.32 -8.93
C LEU A 278 10.27 -19.76 -7.83
N ASP A 279 10.72 -20.59 -6.89
CA ASP A 279 11.65 -20.18 -5.83
C ASP A 279 12.91 -19.56 -6.42
N ALA A 280 13.55 -20.24 -7.37
CA ALA A 280 14.75 -19.71 -8.04
C ALA A 280 14.48 -18.41 -8.82
N ALA A 281 13.27 -18.20 -9.35
CA ALA A 281 12.89 -16.94 -10.01
C ALA A 281 12.65 -15.82 -9.00
N LEU A 282 12.02 -16.13 -7.86
CA LEU A 282 11.78 -15.21 -6.76
C LEU A 282 13.10 -14.78 -6.09
N GLU A 283 14.06 -15.70 -5.95
CA GLU A 283 15.42 -15.38 -5.47
C GLU A 283 16.14 -14.43 -6.44
N LYS A 284 16.05 -14.68 -7.75
CA LYS A 284 16.60 -13.76 -8.76
C LYS A 284 15.97 -12.37 -8.72
N LEU A 285 14.68 -12.28 -8.38
CA LEU A 285 14.01 -11.00 -8.18
C LEU A 285 14.52 -10.31 -6.91
N ARG A 286 14.54 -11.00 -5.77
CA ARG A 286 14.97 -10.47 -4.47
C ARG A 286 16.42 -10.01 -4.48
N PHE A 287 17.31 -10.77 -5.14
CA PHE A 287 18.74 -10.52 -5.21
C PHE A 287 19.20 -9.89 -6.54
N ALA A 288 18.28 -9.22 -7.25
CA ALA A 288 18.63 -8.48 -8.47
C ALA A 288 19.66 -7.39 -8.16
N LYS A 289 20.65 -7.21 -9.06
CA LYS A 289 21.77 -6.28 -8.85
C LYS A 289 21.43 -4.83 -9.18
N ASP A 290 20.48 -4.65 -10.11
CA ASP A 290 20.11 -3.37 -10.70
C ASP A 290 18.66 -3.37 -11.18
N LYS A 291 18.13 -2.20 -11.55
CA LYS A 291 16.75 -2.05 -12.05
C LYS A 291 16.45 -2.92 -13.28
N PRO A 292 17.33 -3.02 -14.32
CA PRO A 292 17.06 -3.88 -15.48
C PRO A 292 16.94 -5.36 -15.12
N SER A 293 17.84 -5.89 -14.27
CA SER A 293 17.77 -7.30 -13.82
C SER A 293 16.54 -7.55 -12.95
N ALA A 294 16.17 -6.59 -12.10
CA ALA A 294 14.94 -6.63 -11.30
C ALA A 294 13.68 -6.64 -12.18
N GLN A 295 13.65 -5.81 -13.25
CA GLN A 295 12.55 -5.79 -14.22
C GLN A 295 12.40 -7.13 -14.93
N ALA A 296 13.50 -7.68 -15.47
CA ALA A 296 13.48 -8.96 -16.15
C ALA A 296 13.02 -10.10 -15.23
N ALA A 297 13.51 -10.12 -13.98
CA ALA A 297 13.11 -11.11 -12.98
C ALA A 297 11.64 -10.95 -12.58
N SER A 298 11.14 -9.73 -12.37
CA SER A 298 9.74 -9.44 -12.04
C SER A 298 8.80 -9.96 -13.14
N VAL A 299 9.09 -9.67 -14.41
CA VAL A 299 8.33 -10.17 -15.55
C VAL A 299 8.28 -11.70 -15.55
N LYS A 300 9.43 -12.36 -15.31
CA LYS A 300 9.51 -13.81 -15.25
C LYS A 300 8.65 -14.39 -14.13
N VAL A 301 8.76 -13.86 -12.92
CA VAL A 301 7.98 -14.29 -11.74
C VAL A 301 6.49 -14.16 -12.02
N GLN A 302 6.03 -13.00 -12.51
CA GLN A 302 4.61 -12.76 -12.78
C GLN A 302 4.06 -13.73 -13.86
N LYS A 303 4.82 -14.04 -14.92
CA LYS A 303 4.44 -15.05 -15.91
C LYS A 303 4.34 -16.45 -15.31
N MET A 304 5.26 -16.81 -14.40
CA MET A 304 5.20 -18.11 -13.71
C MET A 304 4.00 -18.18 -12.77
N LEU A 305 3.69 -17.11 -12.03
CA LEU A 305 2.49 -17.06 -11.20
C LEU A 305 1.21 -17.19 -12.05
N ALA A 306 1.18 -16.59 -13.24
CA ALA A 306 0.07 -16.72 -14.18
C ALA A 306 -0.09 -18.17 -14.73
N ASP A 307 0.99 -18.94 -14.87
CA ASP A 307 0.92 -20.37 -15.24
C ASP A 307 0.54 -21.26 -14.05
N LEU A 308 1.15 -21.03 -12.90
CA LEU A 308 0.95 -21.85 -11.69
C LEU A 308 -0.37 -21.59 -10.98
N VAL A 309 -0.90 -20.37 -11.09
CA VAL A 309 -2.14 -19.90 -10.44
C VAL A 309 -2.20 -20.29 -8.95
N PRO A 310 -1.23 -19.91 -8.11
CA PRO A 310 -1.27 -20.28 -6.69
C PRO A 310 -2.42 -19.65 -5.91
N SER A 311 -2.87 -18.50 -6.36
CA SER A 311 -4.06 -17.78 -5.95
C SER A 311 -4.71 -17.15 -7.18
N VAL A 312 -5.97 -16.74 -7.08
CA VAL A 312 -6.68 -16.09 -8.19
C VAL A 312 -6.84 -14.62 -7.88
N PRO A 313 -6.19 -13.71 -8.61
CA PRO A 313 -6.44 -12.28 -8.47
C PRO A 313 -7.87 -11.96 -8.95
N ILE A 314 -8.63 -11.19 -8.18
CA ILE A 314 -10.03 -10.85 -8.49
C ILE A 314 -10.16 -9.39 -8.89
N TYR A 315 -9.90 -8.46 -7.97
CA TYR A 315 -9.97 -7.02 -8.24
C TYR A 315 -9.03 -6.21 -7.36
N SER A 316 -8.75 -4.98 -7.78
CA SER A 316 -8.11 -3.93 -6.99
C SER A 316 -9.11 -2.82 -6.71
N ARG A 317 -9.18 -2.39 -5.44
CA ARG A 317 -10.08 -1.31 -5.02
C ARG A 317 -9.42 0.05 -5.27
N PHE A 318 -10.21 1.01 -5.77
CA PHE A 318 -9.75 2.39 -5.82
C PHE A 318 -9.66 2.99 -4.42
N SER A 319 -8.66 3.83 -4.22
CA SER A 319 -8.65 4.78 -3.12
C SER A 319 -9.57 5.93 -3.47
N VAL A 320 -10.44 6.33 -2.55
CA VAL A 320 -11.40 7.40 -2.76
C VAL A 320 -11.29 8.40 -1.63
N ALA A 321 -11.19 9.68 -1.97
CA ALA A 321 -11.21 10.78 -1.03
C ALA A 321 -12.10 11.91 -1.54
N ALA A 322 -12.61 12.74 -0.63
CA ALA A 322 -13.24 13.99 -0.98
C ALA A 322 -12.52 15.15 -0.31
N VAL A 323 -12.43 16.28 -1.02
CA VAL A 323 -11.80 17.51 -0.52
C VAL A 323 -12.72 18.70 -0.71
N SER A 324 -12.73 19.61 0.25
CA SER A 324 -13.51 20.85 0.17
C SER A 324 -13.05 21.72 -0.99
N ARG A 325 -14.00 22.16 -1.82
CA ARG A 325 -13.74 23.11 -2.91
C ARG A 325 -13.32 24.51 -2.45
N SER A 326 -13.31 24.75 -1.14
CA SER A 326 -12.75 25.99 -0.55
C SER A 326 -11.24 26.06 -0.64
N TRP A 327 -10.56 24.94 -0.92
CA TRP A 327 -9.13 24.84 -1.15
C TRP A 327 -8.80 24.79 -2.64
N LYS A 328 -7.69 25.40 -3.03
CA LYS A 328 -7.06 25.29 -4.36
C LYS A 328 -5.69 24.64 -4.25
N ASN A 329 -5.08 24.30 -5.40
CA ASN A 329 -3.79 23.60 -5.50
C ASN A 329 -3.82 22.22 -4.85
N VAL A 330 -4.95 21.53 -4.95
CA VAL A 330 -5.12 20.13 -4.53
C VAL A 330 -4.52 19.23 -5.61
N LEU A 331 -3.55 18.41 -5.23
CA LEU A 331 -2.92 17.47 -6.16
C LEU A 331 -3.66 16.13 -6.14
N THR A 332 -4.14 15.72 -7.29
CA THR A 332 -4.75 14.39 -7.52
C THR A 332 -4.22 13.80 -8.80
N THR A 333 -3.99 12.49 -8.84
CA THR A 333 -3.57 11.75 -10.03
C THR A 333 -4.36 10.44 -10.13
N ASP A 334 -4.13 9.66 -11.17
CA ASP A 334 -4.64 8.28 -11.25
C ASP A 334 -4.02 7.33 -10.21
N LYS A 335 -3.01 7.78 -9.47
CA LYS A 335 -2.24 7.01 -8.47
C LYS A 335 -2.33 7.57 -7.06
N THR A 336 -2.86 8.78 -6.89
CA THR A 336 -2.95 9.41 -5.58
C THR A 336 -4.19 10.28 -5.45
N THR A 337 -4.93 10.10 -4.37
CA THR A 337 -6.12 10.89 -4.02
C THR A 337 -5.73 12.22 -3.36
N ALA A 338 -6.72 13.04 -2.99
CA ALA A 338 -6.49 14.36 -2.40
C ALA A 338 -5.82 14.34 -1.02
N ASP A 339 -5.85 13.22 -0.30
CA ASP A 339 -5.25 13.05 1.04
C ASP A 339 -3.76 12.70 1.01
N ASN A 340 -3.02 13.30 0.11
CA ASN A 340 -1.58 13.06 -0.04
C ASN A 340 -0.74 14.22 0.49
N MET A 341 0.53 13.94 0.75
CA MET A 341 1.51 14.92 1.25
C MET A 341 1.60 16.18 0.38
N TRP A 342 1.48 16.04 -0.94
CA TRP A 342 1.60 17.17 -1.88
C TRP A 342 0.41 18.11 -1.77
N THR A 343 -0.81 17.58 -1.61
CA THR A 343 -1.99 18.39 -1.28
C THR A 343 -1.79 19.15 0.02
N LEU A 344 -1.36 18.45 1.09
CA LEU A 344 -1.13 19.08 2.39
C LEU A 344 -0.03 20.17 2.33
N MET A 345 0.91 20.03 1.39
CA MET A 345 1.95 21.01 1.12
C MET A 345 1.46 22.22 0.33
N MET A 346 0.71 21.99 -0.74
CA MET A 346 0.40 23.03 -1.75
C MET A 346 -0.95 23.69 -1.55
N ALA A 347 -1.90 23.00 -0.91
CA ALA A 347 -3.25 23.52 -0.78
C ALA A 347 -3.31 24.81 0.03
N GLU A 348 -4.07 25.77 -0.49
CA GLU A 348 -4.32 27.04 0.18
C GLU A 348 -5.80 27.46 0.03
N PRO A 349 -6.35 28.20 1.01
CA PRO A 349 -7.72 28.68 0.93
C PRO A 349 -7.94 29.60 -0.27
N LYS A 350 -9.06 29.43 -0.99
CA LYS A 350 -9.41 30.26 -2.16
C LYS A 350 -9.66 31.73 -1.80
N ASP A 351 -10.15 31.98 -0.59
CA ASP A 351 -10.42 33.33 -0.07
C ASP A 351 -9.17 34.06 0.45
N GLY A 352 -8.00 33.39 0.41
CA GLY A 352 -6.72 33.93 0.89
C GLY A 352 -6.62 34.08 2.41
N LYS A 353 -7.65 33.68 3.17
CA LYS A 353 -7.62 33.74 4.63
C LYS A 353 -6.96 32.51 5.19
N MET A 354 -5.88 32.69 5.91
CA MET A 354 -5.17 31.59 6.56
C MET A 354 -6.08 30.87 7.55
N ARG A 355 -6.16 29.54 7.44
CA ARG A 355 -6.95 28.69 8.31
C ARG A 355 -6.33 27.31 8.50
N THR A 356 -6.83 26.59 9.49
CA THR A 356 -6.49 25.20 9.73
C THR A 356 -7.14 24.33 8.64
N MET A 357 -6.39 23.39 8.09
CA MET A 357 -6.93 22.32 7.25
C MET A 357 -7.35 21.17 8.15
N ASN A 358 -8.62 20.79 8.12
CA ASN A 358 -9.17 19.70 8.90
C ASN A 358 -9.25 18.43 8.04
N MET A 359 -8.56 17.37 8.44
CA MET A 359 -8.66 16.06 7.79
C MET A 359 -9.07 14.99 8.80
N VAL A 360 -9.71 13.93 8.31
CA VAL A 360 -10.12 12.82 9.15
C VAL A 360 -8.92 11.97 9.57
N LEU A 361 -8.92 11.53 10.83
CA LEU A 361 -8.14 10.43 11.36
C LEU A 361 -9.11 9.37 11.86
N ALA A 362 -9.22 8.25 11.15
CA ALA A 362 -10.29 7.27 11.37
C ALA A 362 -10.15 6.49 12.70
N GLU A 363 -8.98 6.53 13.34
CA GLU A 363 -8.75 5.94 14.65
C GLU A 363 -7.69 6.74 15.41
N GLU A 364 -7.73 6.64 16.70
CA GLU A 364 -6.81 7.33 17.59
C GLU A 364 -5.37 6.79 17.46
N PRO A 365 -4.35 7.66 17.38
CA PRO A 365 -2.96 7.21 17.45
C PRO A 365 -2.67 6.67 18.86
N ARG A 366 -2.37 5.37 18.98
CA ARG A 366 -2.12 4.73 20.30
C ARG A 366 -0.90 5.31 21.02
N ASN A 367 0.12 5.68 20.26
CA ASN A 367 1.28 6.42 20.73
C ASN A 367 1.96 7.15 19.56
N LEU A 368 2.78 8.15 19.88
CA LEU A 368 3.57 8.92 18.91
C LEU A 368 5.08 8.71 19.09
N ASN A 369 5.49 7.66 19.81
CA ASN A 369 6.88 7.20 19.82
C ASN A 369 7.19 6.50 18.48
N PRO A 370 8.04 7.04 17.60
CA PRO A 370 8.27 6.46 16.27
C PRO A 370 8.92 5.07 16.31
N PHE A 371 9.55 4.67 17.41
CA PHE A 371 10.19 3.37 17.57
C PHE A 371 9.23 2.29 18.07
N ALA A 372 8.18 2.67 18.80
CA ALA A 372 7.17 1.77 19.36
C ALA A 372 5.83 1.82 18.61
N ALA A 373 5.60 2.82 17.76
CA ALA A 373 4.36 2.99 17.00
C ALA A 373 4.22 1.92 15.91
N SER A 374 3.24 1.04 16.07
CA SER A 374 2.87 0.01 15.07
C SER A 374 1.63 0.36 14.26
N SER A 375 0.77 1.26 14.76
CA SER A 375 -0.50 1.66 14.13
C SER A 375 -0.27 2.51 12.87
N ALA A 376 -1.04 2.23 11.82
CA ALA A 376 -1.08 3.07 10.62
C ALA A 376 -1.48 4.52 10.96
N TYR A 377 -2.40 4.72 11.88
CA TYR A 377 -2.89 6.03 12.31
C TYR A 377 -1.82 6.85 13.05
N SER A 378 -0.99 6.20 13.88
CA SER A 378 0.20 6.86 14.45
C SER A 378 1.15 7.32 13.36
N TRP A 379 1.32 6.52 12.30
CA TRP A 379 2.21 6.85 11.18
C TRP A 379 1.62 7.86 10.19
N GLN A 380 0.31 8.05 10.15
CA GLN A 380 -0.28 9.22 9.46
C GLN A 380 0.19 10.53 10.08
N VAL A 381 0.30 10.59 11.42
CA VAL A 381 0.83 11.74 12.13
C VAL A 381 2.36 11.83 11.99
N LEU A 382 3.07 10.75 12.30
CA LEU A 382 4.54 10.72 12.30
C LEU A 382 5.14 10.95 10.89
N GLY A 383 4.44 10.51 9.83
CA GLY A 383 4.84 10.74 8.45
C GLY A 383 4.79 12.21 8.00
N MET A 384 4.07 13.08 8.76
CA MET A 384 4.11 14.53 8.53
C MET A 384 5.34 15.17 9.18
N ILE A 385 5.97 14.49 10.14
CA ILE A 385 7.08 15.01 10.96
C ILE A 385 8.42 14.49 10.46
N TYR A 386 8.50 13.23 10.01
CA TYR A 386 9.75 12.57 9.61
C TYR A 386 9.76 12.23 8.14
N GLU A 387 10.85 12.54 7.46
CA GLU A 387 11.10 12.18 6.07
C GLU A 387 12.21 11.13 5.96
N GLY A 388 12.21 10.41 4.84
CA GLY A 388 13.33 9.58 4.42
C GLY A 388 14.32 10.33 3.52
N MET A 389 15.39 9.66 3.10
CA MET A 389 16.33 10.19 2.12
C MET A 389 15.73 10.25 0.71
N ILE A 390 14.86 9.30 0.38
CA ILE A 390 14.17 9.16 -0.91
C ILE A 390 12.67 9.30 -0.70
N GLY A 391 12.03 10.08 -1.54
CA GLY A 391 10.57 10.22 -1.64
C GLY A 391 9.99 9.45 -2.81
N THR A 392 8.67 9.54 -3.00
CA THR A 392 7.95 8.91 -4.11
C THR A 392 7.25 9.97 -4.94
N ASN A 393 7.46 9.91 -6.25
CA ASN A 393 6.79 10.80 -7.20
C ASN A 393 5.28 10.46 -7.28
N PRO A 394 4.36 11.41 -7.07
CA PRO A 394 2.92 11.14 -7.03
C PRO A 394 2.32 10.75 -8.37
N PHE A 395 3.01 10.97 -9.49
CA PHE A 395 2.54 10.65 -10.84
C PHE A 395 3.08 9.32 -11.36
N THR A 396 4.38 9.05 -11.13
CA THR A 396 5.05 7.86 -11.67
C THR A 396 5.23 6.75 -10.65
N LEU A 397 5.14 7.07 -9.35
CA LEU A 397 5.51 6.21 -8.21
C LEU A 397 7.00 5.81 -8.22
N GLU A 398 7.83 6.48 -9.00
CA GLU A 398 9.28 6.28 -8.99
C GLU A 398 9.93 7.06 -7.84
N ASP A 399 11.19 6.68 -7.58
CA ASP A 399 12.02 7.34 -6.58
C ASP A 399 12.32 8.77 -6.99
N MET A 400 12.29 9.67 -6.01
CA MET A 400 12.64 11.06 -6.21
C MET A 400 13.45 11.61 -5.02
N PRO A 401 14.21 12.70 -5.19
CA PRO A 401 14.94 13.35 -4.11
C PRO A 401 14.05 13.79 -2.95
N ALA A 402 14.51 13.53 -1.71
CA ALA A 402 13.93 14.06 -0.48
C ALA A 402 15.03 14.68 0.40
N LEU A 403 15.53 14.02 1.46
CA LEU A 403 16.71 14.53 2.18
C LEU A 403 18.01 14.29 1.39
N ALA A 404 18.07 13.26 0.54
CA ALA A 404 19.15 13.09 -0.42
C ALA A 404 18.81 13.76 -1.75
N GLU A 405 19.73 14.54 -2.32
CA GLU A 405 19.61 15.14 -3.64
C GLU A 405 19.96 14.15 -4.77
N SER A 406 20.78 13.14 -4.45
CA SER A 406 21.17 12.08 -5.38
C SER A 406 21.65 10.83 -4.66
N TRP A 407 21.63 9.71 -5.37
CA TRP A 407 22.12 8.42 -4.86
C TRP A 407 22.68 7.54 -5.97
N SER A 408 23.44 6.54 -5.57
CA SER A 408 23.90 5.48 -6.46
C SER A 408 23.86 4.12 -5.77
N VAL A 409 23.62 3.07 -6.56
CA VAL A 409 23.64 1.67 -6.16
C VAL A 409 24.73 0.97 -6.95
N LYS A 410 25.69 0.35 -6.29
CA LYS A 410 26.80 -0.37 -6.94
C LYS A 410 26.97 -1.74 -6.32
N THR A 411 27.27 -2.74 -7.12
CA THR A 411 27.79 -4.01 -6.63
C THR A 411 29.30 -3.90 -6.49
N VAL A 412 29.80 -4.10 -5.28
CA VAL A 412 31.24 -4.09 -4.97
C VAL A 412 31.72 -5.50 -4.67
N ARG A 413 32.94 -5.83 -5.10
CA ARG A 413 33.59 -7.12 -4.84
C ARG A 413 34.44 -7.02 -3.58
N GLY A 414 34.14 -7.84 -2.57
CA GLY A 414 34.95 -8.07 -1.40
C GLY A 414 35.21 -9.57 -1.25
N LYS A 415 35.14 -10.10 -0.03
CA LYS A 415 35.11 -11.57 0.18
C LYS A 415 33.87 -12.22 -0.46
N LYS A 416 32.78 -11.45 -0.54
CA LYS A 416 31.54 -11.74 -1.27
C LYS A 416 31.12 -10.50 -2.05
N GLU A 417 30.26 -10.67 -3.06
CA GLU A 417 29.60 -9.53 -3.70
C GLU A 417 28.63 -8.87 -2.72
N GLN A 418 28.64 -7.54 -2.69
CA GLN A 418 27.89 -6.69 -1.77
C GLN A 418 27.27 -5.52 -2.51
N THR A 419 26.13 -5.03 -2.02
CA THR A 419 25.57 -3.75 -2.50
C THR A 419 26.17 -2.60 -1.67
N GLU A 420 26.71 -1.61 -2.36
CA GLU A 420 27.08 -0.32 -1.78
C GLU A 420 26.10 0.75 -2.25
N LEU A 421 25.43 1.38 -1.29
CA LEU A 421 24.55 2.52 -1.49
C LEU A 421 25.29 3.78 -1.10
N THR A 422 25.30 4.79 -1.97
CA THR A 422 25.85 6.10 -1.66
C THR A 422 24.74 7.15 -1.82
N PHE A 423 24.52 7.96 -0.78
CA PHE A 423 23.57 9.07 -0.80
C PHE A 423 24.31 10.38 -0.57
N ARG A 424 23.95 11.40 -1.34
CA ARG A 424 24.41 12.77 -1.12
C ARG A 424 23.28 13.56 -0.49
N ILE A 425 23.48 14.00 0.75
CA ILE A 425 22.48 14.80 1.50
C ILE A 425 22.48 16.22 0.95
N ALA A 426 21.29 16.76 0.70
CA ALA A 426 21.10 18.08 0.11
C ALA A 426 21.61 19.21 1.01
N ASP A 427 21.92 20.35 0.40
CA ASP A 427 22.41 21.54 1.10
C ASP A 427 21.32 22.28 1.86
N GLY A 428 21.70 22.89 2.99
CA GLY A 428 20.86 23.83 3.73
C GLY A 428 19.69 23.20 4.49
N LEU A 429 19.62 21.86 4.58
CA LEU A 429 18.59 21.15 5.31
C LEU A 429 18.69 21.41 6.82
N LYS A 430 17.54 21.56 7.47
CA LYS A 430 17.43 21.78 8.92
C LYS A 430 16.34 20.91 9.53
N TRP A 431 16.60 20.45 10.72
CA TRP A 431 15.59 19.92 11.61
C TRP A 431 14.61 21.02 12.04
N SER A 432 13.47 20.64 12.58
CA SER A 432 12.43 21.59 13.03
C SER A 432 12.88 22.51 14.18
N ASP A 433 13.90 22.12 14.95
CA ASP A 433 14.55 22.93 15.97
C ASP A 433 15.58 23.93 15.41
N GLY A 434 15.87 23.87 14.11
CA GLY A 434 16.81 24.73 13.40
C GLY A 434 18.23 24.19 13.30
N THR A 435 18.56 23.06 13.92
CA THR A 435 19.86 22.41 13.78
C THR A 435 20.04 21.83 12.38
N PRO A 436 21.27 21.83 11.80
CA PRO A 436 21.50 21.32 10.46
C PRO A 436 21.34 19.80 10.39
N ILE A 437 20.81 19.30 9.27
CA ILE A 437 20.76 17.87 8.96
C ILE A 437 22.07 17.46 8.27
N SER A 438 22.63 16.35 8.70
CA SER A 438 23.91 15.83 8.20
C SER A 438 23.84 14.32 7.89
N ALA A 439 24.80 13.82 7.12
CA ALA A 439 24.97 12.39 6.91
C ALA A 439 25.22 11.61 8.24
N SER A 440 25.76 12.32 9.26
CA SER A 440 25.98 11.71 10.59
C SER A 440 24.68 11.43 11.33
N ASP A 441 23.62 12.23 11.13
CA ASP A 441 22.30 11.96 11.72
C ASP A 441 21.69 10.69 11.12
N ILE A 442 21.81 10.54 9.80
CA ILE A 442 21.26 9.38 9.10
C ILE A 442 22.04 8.12 9.45
N LYS A 443 23.40 8.23 9.56
CA LYS A 443 24.22 7.15 10.09
C LYS A 443 23.76 6.75 11.50
N ALA A 444 23.56 7.73 12.40
CA ALA A 444 23.09 7.46 13.76
C ALA A 444 21.71 6.82 13.77
N THR A 445 20.81 7.23 12.85
CA THR A 445 19.50 6.59 12.67
C THR A 445 19.66 5.11 12.34
N ILE A 446 20.42 4.75 11.31
CA ILE A 446 20.62 3.35 10.88
C ILE A 446 21.24 2.53 12.01
N ASP A 447 22.28 3.06 12.66
CA ASP A 447 22.96 2.38 13.77
C ASP A 447 22.02 2.16 14.96
N PHE A 448 21.19 3.15 15.31
CA PHE A 448 20.21 3.05 16.39
C PHE A 448 19.14 1.99 16.09
N LEU A 449 18.56 2.00 14.89
CA LEU A 449 17.53 1.04 14.47
C LEU A 449 18.07 -0.38 14.47
N ARG A 450 19.32 -0.58 13.99
CA ARG A 450 19.99 -1.89 13.96
C ARG A 450 20.37 -2.39 15.35
N LYS A 451 21.01 -1.53 16.16
CA LYS A 451 21.45 -1.87 17.53
C LYS A 451 20.30 -2.30 18.41
N ASN A 452 19.21 -1.54 18.36
CA ASN A 452 18.03 -1.76 19.19
C ASN A 452 17.02 -2.74 18.59
N LYS A 453 17.29 -3.27 17.38
CA LYS A 453 16.40 -4.20 16.65
C LYS A 453 14.96 -3.70 16.62
N ILE A 454 14.77 -2.41 16.27
CA ILE A 454 13.45 -1.78 16.27
C ILE A 454 12.50 -2.55 15.34
N PRO A 455 11.43 -3.20 15.84
CA PRO A 455 10.68 -4.21 15.10
C PRO A 455 10.20 -3.75 13.73
N ARG A 456 9.68 -2.52 13.64
CA ARG A 456 9.17 -1.94 12.39
C ARG A 456 10.22 -1.78 11.30
N PHE A 457 11.48 -1.51 11.68
CA PHE A 457 12.54 -1.13 10.76
C PHE A 457 13.68 -2.15 10.68
N PHE A 458 13.67 -3.15 11.55
CA PHE A 458 14.80 -4.07 11.68
C PHE A 458 15.07 -4.84 10.37
N ASP A 459 14.03 -5.28 9.68
CA ASP A 459 14.18 -5.97 8.40
C ASP A 459 14.86 -5.12 7.33
N SER A 460 14.69 -3.81 7.36
CA SER A 460 15.36 -2.89 6.43
C SER A 460 16.85 -2.72 6.74
N VAL A 461 17.26 -2.87 8.01
CA VAL A 461 18.64 -2.57 8.46
C VAL A 461 19.44 -3.79 8.89
N LYS A 462 18.84 -4.99 9.01
CA LYS A 462 19.51 -6.21 9.50
C LYS A 462 20.73 -6.62 8.66
N ASP A 463 20.64 -6.38 7.35
CA ASP A 463 21.69 -6.73 6.39
C ASP A 463 22.74 -5.62 6.21
N VAL A 464 22.67 -4.54 6.98
CA VAL A 464 23.68 -3.48 6.96
C VAL A 464 24.96 -3.97 7.60
N GLU A 465 26.06 -3.99 6.83
CA GLU A 465 27.38 -4.38 7.34
C GLU A 465 28.13 -3.17 7.91
N THR A 466 28.25 -2.10 7.12
CA THR A 466 28.89 -0.86 7.56
C THR A 466 28.15 0.39 7.10
N VAL A 467 28.21 1.44 7.91
CA VAL A 467 27.72 2.77 7.57
C VAL A 467 28.81 3.79 7.83
N SER A 468 29.13 4.60 6.84
CA SER A 468 30.07 5.71 6.98
C SER A 468 29.45 7.03 6.55
N ALA A 469 29.79 8.10 7.24
CA ALA A 469 29.39 9.46 6.93
C ALA A 469 30.64 10.33 6.78
N ASN A 470 30.77 10.98 5.62
CA ASN A 470 31.84 11.91 5.34
C ASN A 470 31.27 13.20 4.72
N GLY A 471 31.27 14.27 5.49
CA GLY A 471 30.61 15.52 5.11
C GLY A 471 29.12 15.28 4.82
N LYS A 472 28.70 15.41 3.56
CA LYS A 472 27.31 15.19 3.10
C LYS A 472 27.11 13.81 2.50
N THR A 473 28.12 13.00 2.40
CA THR A 473 28.05 11.68 1.77
C THR A 473 27.83 10.62 2.86
N LEU A 474 26.74 9.88 2.70
CA LEU A 474 26.47 8.65 3.43
C LEU A 474 26.75 7.46 2.53
N THR A 475 27.56 6.53 3.00
CA THR A 475 27.80 5.25 2.31
C THR A 475 27.36 4.11 3.21
N VAL A 476 26.50 3.23 2.68
CA VAL A 476 25.96 2.05 3.38
C VAL A 476 26.37 0.82 2.57
N LYS A 477 27.11 -0.10 3.20
CA LYS A 477 27.43 -1.41 2.63
C LYS A 477 26.49 -2.47 3.23
N MET A 478 25.89 -3.23 2.34
CA MET A 478 24.98 -4.32 2.71
C MET A 478 25.74 -5.65 2.62
N SER A 479 25.40 -6.62 3.47
CA SER A 479 26.05 -7.94 3.51
C SER A 479 25.74 -8.84 2.31
N GLY A 480 24.80 -8.45 1.46
CA GLY A 480 24.36 -9.17 0.27
C GLY A 480 24.18 -8.25 -0.94
N VAL A 481 23.65 -8.83 -2.01
CA VAL A 481 23.32 -8.10 -3.25
C VAL A 481 21.81 -8.03 -3.40
N SER A 482 21.26 -6.80 -3.42
CA SER A 482 19.86 -6.56 -3.76
C SER A 482 19.65 -5.11 -4.19
N TYR A 483 18.95 -4.91 -5.31
CA TYR A 483 18.48 -3.59 -5.75
C TYR A 483 17.49 -2.97 -4.74
N TRP A 484 16.71 -3.80 -4.05
CA TRP A 484 15.67 -3.37 -3.09
C TRP A 484 16.23 -2.77 -1.81
N TYR A 485 17.52 -2.93 -1.54
CA TYR A 485 18.18 -2.24 -0.43
C TYR A 485 18.09 -0.71 -0.55
N LEU A 486 17.97 -0.18 -1.79
CA LEU A 486 17.78 1.24 -2.00
C LEU A 486 16.50 1.75 -1.34
N ASP A 487 15.37 1.06 -1.58
CA ASP A 487 14.09 1.43 -0.94
C ASP A 487 14.13 1.22 0.58
N ASN A 488 14.70 0.09 1.02
CA ASN A 488 14.78 -0.26 2.43
C ASN A 488 15.53 0.79 3.25
N ILE A 489 16.65 1.29 2.72
CA ILE A 489 17.51 2.28 3.40
C ILE A 489 17.06 3.71 3.09
N GLY A 490 16.73 4.00 1.82
CA GLY A 490 16.34 5.34 1.38
C GLY A 490 15.01 5.84 1.93
N GLY A 491 14.07 4.91 2.17
CA GLY A 491 12.75 5.20 2.74
C GLY A 491 12.69 5.25 4.28
N LEU A 492 13.78 4.94 4.98
CA LEU A 492 13.80 5.01 6.45
C LEU A 492 13.54 6.44 6.93
N PRO A 493 12.64 6.65 7.90
CA PRO A 493 12.50 7.95 8.55
C PRO A 493 13.80 8.31 9.26
N CYS A 494 14.27 9.54 9.05
CA CYS A 494 15.53 10.01 9.61
C CYS A 494 15.28 10.79 10.91
N PHE A 495 16.19 10.64 11.88
CA PHE A 495 16.10 11.24 13.22
C PHE A 495 17.37 12.00 13.56
N PRO A 496 17.27 13.11 14.32
CA PRO A 496 18.45 13.84 14.79
C PRO A 496 19.31 12.97 15.72
N LYS A 497 20.62 12.90 15.44
CA LYS A 497 21.58 12.20 16.31
C LYS A 497 21.49 12.66 17.77
N ALA A 498 21.36 13.98 17.98
CA ALA A 498 21.26 14.58 19.31
C ALA A 498 20.02 14.11 20.11
N VAL A 499 18.95 13.69 19.43
CA VAL A 499 17.76 13.08 20.04
C VAL A 499 18.04 11.62 20.36
N LEU A 500 18.58 10.86 19.38
CA LEU A 500 18.86 9.43 19.54
C LEU A 500 19.84 9.14 20.67
N ASP A 501 20.88 9.96 20.82
CA ASP A 501 21.90 9.82 21.87
C ASP A 501 21.34 9.94 23.31
N LYS A 502 20.17 10.57 23.47
CA LYS A 502 19.50 10.80 24.75
C LYS A 502 18.42 9.73 25.07
N ILE A 503 18.11 8.85 24.13
CA ILE A 503 17.10 7.79 24.32
C ILE A 503 17.80 6.56 24.89
N SER A 504 17.62 6.30 26.18
CA SER A 504 18.16 5.12 26.86
C SER A 504 17.22 3.91 26.76
N ASP A 505 15.91 4.16 26.80
CA ASP A 505 14.85 3.14 26.68
C ASP A 505 13.85 3.57 25.60
N TRP A 506 14.07 3.06 24.39
CA TRP A 506 13.22 3.41 23.24
C TRP A 506 11.80 2.87 23.37
N GLN A 507 11.57 1.78 24.10
CA GLN A 507 10.25 1.15 24.24
C GLN A 507 9.31 2.02 25.05
N ASN A 508 9.84 2.59 26.14
CA ASN A 508 9.09 3.42 27.08
C ASN A 508 9.28 4.94 26.84
N TRP A 509 10.05 5.34 25.81
CA TRP A 509 10.18 6.75 25.49
C TRP A 509 8.83 7.36 25.11
N ASN A 510 8.41 8.38 25.83
CA ASN A 510 7.23 9.17 25.52
C ASN A 510 7.62 10.61 25.16
N PRO A 511 7.67 10.96 23.86
CA PRO A 511 8.03 12.29 23.43
C PRO A 511 7.02 13.38 23.86
N MET A 512 5.82 12.98 24.29
CA MET A 512 4.78 13.90 24.80
C MET A 512 4.90 14.17 26.28
N ASP A 513 5.73 13.43 27.01
CA ASP A 513 5.97 13.63 28.44
C ASP A 513 6.85 14.87 28.67
N LYS A 514 6.23 15.97 29.06
CA LYS A 514 6.90 17.26 29.35
C LYS A 514 7.91 17.15 30.50
N SER A 515 7.87 16.10 31.34
CA SER A 515 8.85 15.90 32.40
C SER A 515 10.23 15.50 31.87
N GLY A 516 10.32 14.98 30.66
CA GLY A 516 11.55 14.48 30.05
C GLY A 516 12.16 13.25 30.72
N LYS A 517 11.44 12.59 31.63
CA LYS A 517 11.95 11.42 32.39
C LYS A 517 12.23 10.23 31.49
N SER A 518 11.46 10.04 30.43
CA SER A 518 11.60 8.93 29.49
C SER A 518 12.56 9.20 28.33
N GLY A 519 13.06 10.43 28.20
CA GLY A 519 13.92 10.88 27.10
C GLY A 519 13.61 12.30 26.62
N PRO A 520 14.11 12.73 25.47
CA PRO A 520 13.89 14.07 24.94
C PRO A 520 12.40 14.38 24.76
N VAL A 521 12.01 15.62 25.13
CA VAL A 521 10.64 16.10 24.95
C VAL A 521 10.44 16.58 23.53
N GLY A 522 9.29 16.21 22.95
CA GLY A 522 8.86 16.62 21.62
C GLY A 522 9.36 15.75 20.49
N LEU A 523 8.80 15.99 19.31
CA LEU A 523 9.11 15.30 18.06
C LEU A 523 9.87 16.27 17.16
N ILE A 524 11.19 16.11 17.08
CA ILE A 524 12.06 16.89 16.20
C ILE A 524 12.25 16.12 14.91
N GLY A 525 11.75 16.66 13.79
CA GLY A 525 11.79 16.00 12.50
C GLY A 525 12.14 16.96 11.36
N SER A 526 12.26 16.41 10.15
CA SER A 526 12.56 17.15 8.92
C SER A 526 11.33 17.50 8.10
N GLY A 527 10.18 16.90 8.43
CA GLY A 527 8.96 16.97 7.64
C GLY A 527 8.28 18.34 7.60
N PRO A 528 7.22 18.48 6.78
CA PRO A 528 6.55 19.76 6.54
C PRO A 528 5.78 20.31 7.74
N PHE A 529 5.43 19.47 8.69
CA PHE A 529 4.69 19.86 9.88
C PHE A 529 5.44 19.46 11.15
N THR A 530 5.18 20.19 12.24
CA THR A 530 5.64 19.90 13.60
C THR A 530 4.43 19.59 14.47
N PHE A 531 4.61 18.71 15.44
CA PHE A 531 3.59 18.42 16.43
C PHE A 531 3.30 19.67 17.29
N ASP A 532 2.02 19.96 17.54
CA ASP A 532 1.58 21.06 18.40
C ASP A 532 0.84 20.55 19.64
N GLU A 533 -0.28 19.84 19.43
CA GLU A 533 -1.16 19.39 20.50
C GLU A 533 -1.81 18.05 20.14
N TYR A 534 -2.07 17.24 21.14
CA TYR A 534 -2.90 16.04 21.02
C TYR A 534 -3.96 16.07 22.12
N ARG A 535 -5.22 16.00 21.71
CA ARG A 535 -6.37 15.77 22.60
C ARG A 535 -6.94 14.41 22.32
N ALA A 536 -6.82 13.53 23.30
CA ALA A 536 -7.30 12.15 23.21
C ALA A 536 -8.79 12.10 22.86
N GLY A 537 -9.13 11.31 21.85
CA GLY A 537 -10.50 11.16 21.36
C GLY A 537 -11.03 12.33 20.52
N GLU A 538 -10.29 13.46 20.39
CA GLU A 538 -10.74 14.63 19.65
C GLU A 538 -9.87 14.88 18.39
N TYR A 539 -8.59 15.19 18.55
CA TYR A 539 -7.72 15.54 17.42
C TYR A 539 -6.22 15.48 17.73
N VAL A 540 -5.43 15.46 16.67
CA VAL A 540 -4.01 15.81 16.67
C VAL A 540 -3.81 17.09 15.88
N MET A 541 -3.25 18.14 16.51
CA MET A 541 -2.93 19.42 15.88
C MET A 541 -1.46 19.49 15.53
N MET A 542 -1.20 19.94 14.31
CA MET A 542 0.14 20.17 13.80
C MET A 542 0.28 21.58 13.27
N LYS A 543 1.49 22.14 13.36
CA LYS A 543 1.86 23.45 12.83
C LYS A 543 2.81 23.32 11.67
N LYS A 544 2.78 24.27 10.75
CA LYS A 544 3.77 24.42 9.68
C LYS A 544 5.19 24.41 10.26
N ASN A 545 6.05 23.57 9.73
CA ASN A 545 7.48 23.61 10.03
C ASN A 545 8.15 24.79 9.31
N LEU A 546 8.43 25.87 10.01
CA LEU A 546 9.06 27.07 9.44
C LEU A 546 10.51 26.85 8.93
N ARG A 547 11.10 25.69 9.22
CA ARG A 547 12.44 25.28 8.76
C ARG A 547 12.40 24.32 7.59
N TYR A 548 11.20 23.98 7.13
CA TYR A 548 11.03 23.01 6.06
C TYR A 548 11.68 23.50 4.75
N ARG A 549 12.43 22.59 4.10
CA ARG A 549 13.27 22.92 2.92
C ARG A 549 12.49 23.58 1.77
N MET A 550 11.24 23.18 1.55
CA MET A 550 10.42 23.69 0.44
C MET A 550 9.84 25.09 0.69
N LEU A 551 9.97 25.64 1.90
CA LEU A 551 9.65 27.07 2.18
C LEU A 551 10.67 28.03 1.56
N ASN A 552 11.83 27.54 1.13
CA ASN A 552 12.85 28.36 0.46
C ASN A 552 12.62 28.45 -1.07
N ASN A 553 11.70 27.67 -1.63
CA ASN A 553 11.42 27.61 -3.06
C ASN A 553 10.52 28.77 -3.55
N LYS A 554 10.68 29.98 -3.02
CA LYS A 554 9.81 31.17 -3.28
C LYS A 554 9.64 31.57 -4.74
N LYS A 555 10.45 31.05 -5.68
CA LYS A 555 10.42 31.38 -7.12
C LYS A 555 9.63 30.41 -7.98
N ALA A 556 9.11 29.32 -7.42
CA ALA A 556 8.53 28.24 -8.19
C ALA A 556 6.99 28.28 -8.32
N GLY A 557 6.36 29.36 -7.94
CA GLY A 557 4.91 29.45 -7.86
C GLY A 557 4.28 30.65 -8.57
N MET A 558 4.87 31.10 -9.67
CA MET A 558 4.22 32.05 -10.60
C MET A 558 4.11 31.45 -11.99
#